data_df2f1951f17f8e2c12361afec2e402c0
#
_entry.id   df2f1951f17f8e2c12361afec2e402c0
#
_cell.length_a   1.000
_cell.length_b   1.000
_cell.length_c   1.000
_cell.angle_alpha   90.00
_cell.angle_beta   90.00
_cell.angle_gamma   90.00
#
_symmetry.space_group_name_H-M   'P 1'
#
loop_
_entity.id
_entity.type
_entity.pdbx_description
1 polymer ?
#
loop_
_entity_poly.entity_id
_entity_poly.type
_entity_poly.pdbx_seq_one_letter_code
_entity_poly.pdbx_strand_id
1 'polypeptide(L)' 'ANAEIVSQFVEEEVVFDFPYIMMNDVMKIIKDMSPRIISQTYDNTCEMKLSIRKSEAPMLKAKFDKLAFKDD' A
#
# COMPACT_ATOMS: atom_id res chain seq x y z
N ALA A 1 -2.94 10.88 30.21
CA ALA A 1 -3.17 10.78 29.77
C ALA A 1 -3.36 10.45 28.86
N ASN A 2 -3.38 10.43 28.83
CA ASN A 2 -3.74 10.19 28.19
C ASN A 2 -3.64 10.04 27.07
N ALA A 3 -3.56 10.24 26.96
CA ALA A 3 -3.48 10.34 26.01
C ALA A 3 -3.14 9.61 25.21
N GLU A 4 -2.66 9.33 25.30
CA GLU A 4 -2.33 8.63 24.66
C GLU A 4 -2.89 7.94 23.89
N ILE A 5 -3.48 7.87 24.17
CA ILE A 5 -4.30 7.23 23.55
C ILE A 5 -4.33 7.35 22.20
N VAL A 6 -4.13 8.33 21.70
CA VAL A 6 -4.19 8.54 20.40
C VAL A 6 -3.37 7.73 19.63
N SER A 7 -2.39 7.23 20.11
CA SER A 7 -1.49 6.52 19.32
C SER A 7 -2.08 5.34 18.69
N GLN A 8 -3.26 4.97 19.11
CA GLN A 8 -3.78 3.84 18.49
C GLN A 8 -4.08 4.00 17.07
N PHE A 9 -4.07 5.15 16.56
CA PHE A 9 -4.34 5.29 15.15
C PHE A 9 -3.08 5.51 14.35
N VAL A 10 -2.00 4.92 14.74
CA VAL A 10 -0.76 5.06 13.99
C VAL A 10 -0.92 4.35 12.67
N GLU A 11 -0.74 5.07 11.61
CA GLU A 11 -0.79 4.51 10.27
C GLU A 11 0.51 4.82 9.57
N GLU A 12 0.86 3.99 8.63
CA GLU A 12 2.09 4.16 7.90
C GLU A 12 1.76 4.42 6.45
N GLU A 13 2.47 5.34 5.82
CA GLU A 13 2.27 5.60 4.42
C GLU A 13 3.14 4.66 3.62
N VAL A 14 2.56 4.03 2.65
CA VAL A 14 3.28 3.11 1.78
C VAL A 14 3.17 3.65 0.37
N VAL A 15 4.30 3.96 -0.24
CA VAL A 15 4.32 4.43 -1.61
C VAL A 15 4.83 3.29 -2.47
N PHE A 16 4.11 2.99 -3.52
CA PHE A 16 4.46 1.86 -4.35
C PHE A 16 4.27 2.26 -5.81
N ASP A 17 5.29 2.00 -6.61
CA ASP A 17 5.17 2.30 -8.03
C ASP A 17 5.24 0.98 -8.78
N PHE A 18 4.51 0.90 -9.86
CA PHE A 18 4.41 -0.34 -10.61
C PHE A 18 4.04 0.00 -12.06
N PRO A 19 4.36 -0.90 -12.98
CA PRO A 19 3.98 -0.67 -14.37
C PRO A 19 2.47 -0.87 -14.54
N TYR A 20 1.93 -0.23 -15.53
CA TYR A 20 0.50 -0.29 -15.75
C TYR A 20 0.02 -1.73 -15.91
N ILE A 21 0.85 -2.57 -16.46
CA ILE A 21 0.47 -3.94 -16.69
C ILE A 21 0.16 -4.66 -15.38
N MET A 22 0.68 -4.20 -14.27
CA MET A 22 0.44 -4.84 -12.99
C MET A 22 -0.73 -4.22 -12.25
N MET A 23 -1.42 -3.30 -12.88
CA MET A 23 -2.52 -2.61 -12.22
C MET A 23 -3.54 -3.60 -11.65
N ASN A 24 -3.91 -4.61 -12.40
CA ASN A 24 -4.91 -5.54 -11.93
C ASN A 24 -4.48 -6.26 -10.66
N ASP A 25 -3.24 -6.68 -10.63
CA ASP A 25 -2.74 -7.38 -9.45
C ASP A 25 -2.69 -6.46 -8.25
N VAL A 26 -2.24 -5.22 -8.47
CA VAL A 26 -2.18 -4.26 -7.39
C VAL A 26 -3.58 -3.98 -6.87
N MET A 27 -4.54 -3.82 -7.75
CA MET A 27 -5.89 -3.54 -7.31
C MET A 27 -6.49 -4.69 -6.53
N LYS A 28 -6.13 -5.92 -6.85
CA LYS A 28 -6.60 -7.05 -6.10
C LYS A 28 -6.11 -6.98 -4.66
N ILE A 29 -4.86 -6.62 -4.48
CA ILE A 29 -4.29 -6.50 -3.16
C ILE A 29 -4.95 -5.37 -2.41
N ILE A 30 -5.21 -4.26 -3.08
CA ILE A 30 -5.84 -3.13 -2.45
C ILE A 30 -7.24 -3.51 -1.99
N LYS A 31 -7.97 -4.25 -2.79
CA LYS A 31 -9.28 -4.66 -2.38
C LYS A 31 -9.23 -5.62 -1.21
N ASP A 32 -8.22 -6.49 -1.19
CA ASP A 32 -8.09 -7.47 -0.13
C ASP A 32 -7.73 -6.81 1.18
N MET A 33 -6.79 -5.88 1.16
CA MET A 33 -6.32 -5.23 2.37
C MET A 33 -7.14 -3.98 2.69
N SER A 34 -7.75 -3.39 1.69
CA SER A 34 -8.56 -2.18 1.84
C SER A 34 -7.79 -1.04 2.49
N PRO A 35 -6.59 -0.75 2.03
CA PRO A 35 -5.87 0.39 2.59
C PRO A 35 -6.50 1.68 2.10
N ARG A 36 -6.18 2.78 2.75
CA ARG A 36 -6.70 4.07 2.34
C ARG A 36 -5.82 4.61 1.24
N ILE A 37 -6.39 5.00 0.14
CA ILE A 37 -5.62 5.56 -0.96
C ILE A 37 -5.48 7.04 -0.73
N ILE A 38 -4.25 7.51 -0.56
CA ILE A 38 -3.98 8.91 -0.34
C ILE A 38 -3.79 9.62 -1.66
N SER A 39 -3.07 9.01 -2.57
CA SER A 39 -2.76 9.67 -3.82
C SER A 39 -2.51 8.64 -4.90
N GLN A 40 -2.82 8.97 -6.12
CA GLN A 40 -2.55 8.12 -7.26
C GLN A 40 -1.97 9.01 -8.36
N THR A 41 -0.91 8.57 -8.96
CA THR A 41 -0.29 9.31 -10.05
C THR A 41 -0.06 8.36 -11.21
N TYR A 42 -0.52 8.74 -12.38
CA TYR A 42 -0.32 7.93 -13.56
C TYR A 42 0.46 8.77 -14.55
N ASP A 43 1.76 8.62 -14.52
CA ASP A 43 2.60 9.42 -15.39
C ASP A 43 3.38 8.44 -16.23
N ASN A 44 4.68 8.42 -16.14
CA ASN A 44 5.46 7.42 -16.86
C ASN A 44 5.20 6.06 -16.25
N THR A 45 5.03 6.00 -14.95
CA THR A 45 4.68 4.77 -14.28
C THR A 45 3.50 5.06 -13.38
N CYS A 46 2.87 4.03 -12.89
CA CYS A 46 1.78 4.20 -11.95
C CYS A 46 2.35 4.21 -10.54
N GLU A 47 2.04 5.24 -9.81
CA GLU A 47 2.52 5.36 -8.44
C GLU A 47 1.32 5.55 -7.54
N MET A 48 1.30 4.89 -6.42
CA MET A 48 0.16 4.97 -5.54
C MET A 48 0.64 5.10 -4.12
N LYS A 49 0.07 6.04 -3.40
CA LYS A 49 0.41 6.25 -2.01
C LYS A 49 -0.78 5.76 -1.17
N LEU A 50 -0.51 4.88 -0.25
CA LEU A 50 -1.54 4.27 0.56
C LEU A 50 -1.24 4.48 2.02
N SER A 51 -2.29 4.50 2.82
CA SER A 51 -2.13 4.60 4.26
C SER A 51 -2.77 3.36 4.86
N ILE A 52 -2.05 2.68 5.72
CA ILE A 52 -2.55 1.46 6.32
C ILE A 52 -2.01 1.37 7.72
N ARG A 53 -2.67 0.61 8.57
CA ARG A 53 -2.20 0.47 9.92
C ARG A 53 -0.78 -0.03 9.95
N LYS A 54 -0.02 0.48 10.87
CA LYS A 54 1.37 0.11 10.96
C LYS A 54 1.53 -1.39 11.14
N SER A 55 0.64 -2.01 11.88
CA SER A 55 0.75 -3.44 12.11
C SER A 55 0.48 -4.24 10.84
N GLU A 56 -0.21 -3.66 9.88
CA GLU A 56 -0.48 -4.37 8.64
C GLU A 56 0.41 -3.92 7.50
N ALA A 57 1.17 -2.87 7.72
CA ALA A 57 2.04 -2.36 6.67
C ALA A 57 3.01 -3.41 6.13
N PRO A 58 3.66 -4.19 6.99
CA PRO A 58 4.60 -5.17 6.46
C PRO A 58 3.90 -6.24 5.62
N MET A 59 2.67 -6.57 5.98
CA MET A 59 1.94 -7.54 5.20
C MET A 59 1.60 -6.99 3.82
N LEU A 60 1.19 -5.74 3.77
CA LEU A 60 0.88 -5.12 2.50
C LEU A 60 2.14 -5.02 1.64
N LYS A 61 3.24 -4.63 2.24
CA LYS A 61 4.49 -4.53 1.49
C LYS A 61 4.92 -5.90 0.96
N ALA A 62 4.72 -6.92 1.74
CA ALA A 62 5.09 -8.26 1.30
C ALA A 62 4.26 -8.68 0.10
N LYS A 63 3.00 -8.35 0.10
CA LYS A 63 2.16 -8.70 -1.04
C LYS A 63 2.62 -7.98 -2.29
N PHE A 64 2.95 -6.70 -2.16
CA PHE A 64 3.46 -5.97 -3.31
C PHE A 64 4.83 -6.50 -3.75
N ASP A 65 5.62 -6.90 -2.80
CA ASP A 65 6.94 -7.41 -3.12
C ASP A 65 6.83 -8.69 -3.94
N LYS A 66 5.84 -9.51 -3.63
CA LYS A 66 5.65 -10.70 -4.42
C LYS A 66 5.29 -10.37 -5.84
N LEU A 67 4.54 -9.31 -6.06
CA LEU A 67 4.23 -8.93 -7.41
C LEU A 67 5.49 -8.54 -8.16
N ALA A 68 6.35 -7.82 -7.49
CA ALA A 68 7.54 -7.34 -8.15
C ALA A 68 8.46 -8.46 -8.55
N PHE A 69 8.41 -9.57 -7.81
CA PHE A 69 9.28 -10.62 -8.13
C PHE A 69 8.76 -11.66 -8.98
N LYS A 70 7.61 -11.47 -9.49
CA LYS A 70 7.11 -12.51 -10.21
C LYS A 70 7.82 -12.75 -11.41
N ASP A 71 8.53 -12.11 -11.89
CA ASP A 71 9.10 -12.33 -13.04
C ASP A 71 9.89 -13.39 -13.07
N ASP A 72 10.25 -13.81 -12.98
CA ASP A 72 10.97 -14.74 -13.20
C ASP A 72 10.84 -15.45 -13.26
#